data_3c18c64042b48b392afcfafb889e4daf
#
_entry.id   3c18c64042b48b392afcfafb889e4daf
#
_cell.length_a   1.000
_cell.length_b   1.000
_cell.length_c   1.000
_cell.angle_alpha   90.00
_cell.angle_beta   90.00
_cell.angle_gamma   90.00
#
_symmetry.space_group_name_H-M   'P 1'
#
loop_
_entity.id
_entity.type
_entity.pdbx_description
1 polymer ?
#
loop_
_entity_poly.entity_id
_entity_poly.type
_entity_poly.pdbx_seq_one_letter_code
_entity_poly.pdbx_strand_id
1 'polypeptide(L)'
;AIIAISIADLLEQSKAEQQAHAVSIRNRIQELHERFNIRFPVYLLFTKCDLLAGFIEYFDDLDHDKRGQVWGMTFSLEENPKANAVEQFTQEFSLLGKQLQNQLVDKLQREQGGNRRNLIYTFPQQFSSLGELAQSFLSEIFQTTRYEHATLLRGIYFTSAAQEGSPIDRIMGSLANSFGLDRQNLATTANQGKSFFINRLLSDVIFAEHGLAGANLKLENKRAWLQRGAFIAIAALSLLVASVWLYSYTGNKAYIQEVAQEA
;
A
#
# COMPACT_ATOMS: atom_id res chain seq x y z
N ALA A 1 -0.74 -1.95 6.14
CA ALA A 1 0.46 -2.80 6.13
C ALA A 1 1.43 -2.34 5.05
N ILE A 2 2.72 -2.54 5.26
CA ILE A 2 3.77 -2.23 4.28
C ILE A 2 4.40 -3.56 3.87
N ILE A 3 4.52 -3.77 2.56
CA ILE A 3 5.22 -4.91 1.96
C ILE A 3 6.42 -4.36 1.21
N ALA A 4 7.62 -4.67 1.66
CA ALA A 4 8.87 -4.26 1.02
C ALA A 4 9.45 -5.42 0.23
N ILE A 5 9.68 -5.22 -1.06
CA ILE A 5 10.21 -6.21 -1.99
C ILE A 5 11.46 -5.64 -2.63
N SER A 6 12.57 -6.35 -2.50
CA SER A 6 13.80 -5.96 -3.19
C SER A 6 13.67 -6.24 -4.68
N ILE A 7 13.85 -5.21 -5.51
CA ILE A 7 13.90 -5.36 -6.97
C ILE A 7 15.00 -6.34 -7.39
N ALA A 8 16.15 -6.29 -6.72
CA ALA A 8 17.26 -7.18 -7.01
C ALA A 8 16.89 -8.65 -6.79
N ASP A 9 16.27 -8.94 -5.63
CA ASP A 9 15.85 -10.30 -5.30
C ASP A 9 14.82 -10.80 -6.31
N LEU A 10 13.88 -9.92 -6.72
CA LEU A 10 12.85 -10.25 -7.70
C LEU A 10 13.43 -10.56 -9.09
N LEU A 11 14.51 -9.87 -9.48
CA LEU A 11 15.21 -10.09 -10.76
C LEU A 11 16.09 -11.35 -10.75
N GLU A 12 16.65 -11.72 -9.60
CA GLU A 12 17.52 -12.89 -9.46
C GLU A 12 16.76 -14.21 -9.32
N GLN A 13 15.53 -14.15 -8.79
CA GLN A 13 14.69 -15.32 -8.54
C GLN A 13 14.22 -15.96 -9.86
N SER A 14 14.22 -17.28 -9.90
CA SER A 14 13.50 -18.03 -10.93
C SER A 14 11.99 -17.80 -10.86
N LYS A 15 11.25 -18.07 -11.93
CA LYS A 15 9.78 -17.94 -11.93
C LYS A 15 9.11 -18.73 -10.81
N ALA A 16 9.62 -19.92 -10.50
CA ALA A 16 9.09 -20.76 -9.41
C ALA A 16 9.31 -20.12 -8.03
N GLU A 17 10.47 -19.54 -7.81
CA GLU A 17 10.80 -18.82 -6.55
C GLU A 17 9.98 -17.54 -6.43
N GLN A 18 9.80 -16.78 -7.51
CA GLN A 18 8.94 -15.60 -7.54
C GLN A 18 7.50 -15.96 -7.16
N GLN A 19 6.98 -17.06 -7.74
CA GLN A 19 5.63 -17.54 -7.44
C GLN A 19 5.50 -17.98 -5.98
N ALA A 20 6.46 -18.76 -5.46
CA ALA A 20 6.47 -19.17 -4.05
C ALA A 20 6.55 -17.97 -3.10
N HIS A 21 7.34 -16.96 -3.45
CA HIS A 21 7.45 -15.72 -2.70
C HIS A 21 6.11 -14.93 -2.70
N ALA A 22 5.49 -14.77 -3.87
CA ALA A 22 4.19 -14.09 -4.01
C ALA A 22 3.09 -14.80 -3.20
N VAL A 23 3.02 -16.14 -3.26
CA VAL A 23 2.08 -16.94 -2.48
C VAL A 23 2.33 -16.78 -0.97
N SER A 24 3.59 -16.75 -0.54
CA SER A 24 3.95 -16.53 0.87
C SER A 24 3.45 -15.16 1.37
N ILE A 25 3.65 -14.09 0.57
CA ILE A 25 3.15 -12.75 0.89
C ILE A 25 1.62 -12.76 0.97
N ARG A 26 0.94 -13.35 0.00
CA ARG A 26 -0.53 -13.47 -0.03
C ARG A 26 -1.05 -14.17 1.22
N ASN A 27 -0.49 -15.32 1.57
CA ASN A 27 -0.88 -16.07 2.76
C ASN A 27 -0.69 -15.23 4.03
N ARG A 28 0.39 -14.45 4.10
CA ARG A 28 0.65 -13.57 5.24
C ARG A 28 -0.37 -12.44 5.34
N ILE A 29 -0.78 -11.85 4.23
CA ILE A 29 -1.85 -10.85 4.19
C ILE A 29 -3.16 -11.46 4.70
N GLN A 30 -3.52 -12.65 4.24
CA GLN A 30 -4.76 -13.33 4.65
C GLN A 30 -4.71 -13.70 6.14
N GLU A 31 -3.60 -14.24 6.64
CA GLU A 31 -3.41 -14.51 8.08
C GLU A 31 -3.64 -13.24 8.93
N LEU A 32 -3.10 -12.10 8.49
CA LEU A 32 -3.30 -10.83 9.18
C LEU A 32 -4.77 -10.38 9.17
N HIS A 33 -5.46 -10.55 8.03
CA HIS A 33 -6.90 -10.25 7.94
C HIS A 33 -7.74 -11.13 8.89
N GLU A 34 -7.45 -12.43 8.93
CA GLU A 34 -8.14 -13.38 9.80
C GLU A 34 -7.86 -13.10 11.28
N ARG A 35 -6.59 -12.87 11.61
CA ARG A 35 -6.16 -12.70 13.01
C ARG A 35 -6.68 -11.42 13.64
N PHE A 36 -6.64 -10.31 12.89
CA PHE A 36 -7.10 -9.01 13.39
C PHE A 36 -8.57 -8.73 13.07
N ASN A 37 -9.17 -9.46 12.14
CA ASN A 37 -10.53 -9.26 11.65
C ASN A 37 -10.82 -7.79 11.25
N ILE A 38 -9.81 -7.11 10.71
CA ILE A 38 -9.88 -5.73 10.24
C ILE A 38 -9.48 -5.67 8.76
N ARG A 39 -10.05 -4.72 8.04
CA ARG A 39 -9.62 -4.36 6.70
C ARG A 39 -8.57 -3.26 6.83
N PHE A 40 -7.37 -3.49 6.32
CA PHE A 40 -6.28 -2.52 6.35
C PHE A 40 -5.73 -2.26 4.94
N PRO A 41 -5.24 -1.04 4.69
CA PRO A 41 -4.57 -0.74 3.43
C PRO A 41 -3.22 -1.43 3.36
N VAL A 42 -2.89 -1.92 2.17
CA VAL A 42 -1.59 -2.51 1.85
C VAL A 42 -0.86 -1.58 0.91
N TYR A 43 0.36 -1.20 1.27
CA TYR A 43 1.29 -0.43 0.47
C TYR A 43 2.44 -1.34 0.07
N LEU A 44 2.70 -1.45 -1.23
CA LEU A 44 3.78 -2.27 -1.74
C LEU A 44 4.94 -1.35 -2.18
N LEU A 45 6.11 -1.61 -1.64
CA LEU A 45 7.33 -0.86 -1.91
C LEU A 45 8.33 -1.76 -2.64
N PHE A 46 8.63 -1.43 -3.89
CA PHE A 46 9.82 -1.95 -4.55
C PHE A 46 11.03 -1.17 -4.04
N THR A 47 11.89 -1.87 -3.33
CA THR A 47 13.08 -1.30 -2.68
C THR A 47 14.34 -1.62 -3.46
N LYS A 48 15.45 -0.98 -3.10
CA LYS A 48 16.75 -1.15 -3.76
C LYS A 48 16.71 -0.80 -5.25
N CYS A 49 15.93 0.22 -5.65
CA CYS A 49 15.87 0.67 -7.04
C CYS A 49 17.22 1.22 -7.55
N ASP A 50 18.11 1.62 -6.66
CA ASP A 50 19.49 2.02 -6.95
C ASP A 50 20.33 0.89 -7.57
N LEU A 51 19.88 -0.37 -7.46
CA LEU A 51 20.52 -1.51 -8.12
C LEU A 51 20.14 -1.65 -9.61
N LEU A 52 19.16 -0.88 -10.07
CA LEU A 52 18.87 -0.77 -11.50
C LEU A 52 19.92 0.09 -12.17
N ALA A 53 20.55 -0.44 -13.21
CA ALA A 53 21.57 0.29 -13.94
C ALA A 53 21.03 1.62 -14.49
N GLY A 54 21.73 2.70 -14.21
CA GLY A 54 21.35 4.06 -14.60
C GLY A 54 20.41 4.78 -13.64
N PHE A 55 19.87 4.13 -12.60
CA PHE A 55 19.02 4.79 -11.62
C PHE A 55 19.74 5.96 -10.92
N ILE A 56 20.91 5.71 -10.39
CA ILE A 56 21.69 6.74 -9.68
C ILE A 56 22.03 7.90 -10.62
N GLU A 57 22.55 7.58 -11.80
CA GLU A 57 22.92 8.59 -12.79
C GLU A 57 21.73 9.42 -13.26
N TYR A 58 20.57 8.77 -13.38
CA TYR A 58 19.35 9.44 -13.83
C TYR A 58 18.79 10.39 -12.78
N PHE A 59 18.90 10.06 -11.49
CA PHE A 59 18.31 10.83 -10.38
C PHE A 59 19.34 11.63 -9.56
N ASP A 60 20.62 11.63 -9.92
CA ASP A 60 21.68 12.29 -9.16
C ASP A 60 21.55 13.84 -9.16
N ASP A 61 20.90 14.41 -10.15
CA ASP A 61 20.64 15.84 -10.27
C ASP A 61 19.50 16.32 -9.34
N LEU A 62 18.80 15.42 -8.67
CA LEU A 62 17.74 15.79 -7.75
C LEU A 62 18.32 16.36 -6.45
N ASP A 63 17.80 17.50 -6.04
CA ASP A 63 18.05 18.06 -4.72
C ASP A 63 17.40 17.20 -3.60
N HIS A 64 17.67 17.53 -2.34
CA HIS A 64 17.15 16.80 -1.19
C HIS A 64 15.61 16.73 -1.17
N ASP A 65 14.93 17.84 -1.51
CA ASP A 65 13.47 17.91 -1.48
C ASP A 65 12.83 17.08 -2.59
N LYS A 66 13.41 17.10 -3.79
CA LYS A 66 12.94 16.29 -4.91
C LYS A 66 13.20 14.80 -4.70
N ARG A 67 14.35 14.44 -4.11
CA ARG A 67 14.62 13.05 -3.72
C ARG A 67 13.65 12.51 -2.65
N GLY A 68 13.13 13.41 -1.80
CA GLY A 68 12.12 13.07 -0.81
C GLY A 68 10.73 12.81 -1.39
N GLN A 69 10.42 13.22 -2.63
CA GLN A 69 9.11 13.07 -3.25
C GLN A 69 8.67 11.62 -3.39
N VAL A 70 7.38 11.41 -3.61
CA VAL A 70 6.81 10.09 -3.84
C VAL A 70 6.98 9.70 -5.31
N TRP A 71 7.53 8.52 -5.55
CA TRP A 71 7.66 7.95 -6.89
C TRP A 71 6.93 6.60 -6.95
N GLY A 72 5.82 6.58 -7.65
CA GLY A 72 4.92 5.45 -7.72
C GLY A 72 3.50 5.86 -8.00
N MET A 73 2.55 5.03 -7.61
CA MET A 73 1.13 5.23 -7.85
C MET A 73 0.29 4.94 -6.61
N THR A 74 -0.76 5.73 -6.42
CA THR A 74 -1.72 5.58 -5.32
C THR A 74 -3.09 5.30 -5.91
N PHE A 75 -3.74 4.22 -5.49
CA PHE A 75 -5.06 3.82 -5.98
C PHE A 75 -6.17 4.49 -5.17
N SER A 76 -7.23 4.94 -5.84
CA SER A 76 -8.38 5.55 -5.19
C SER A 76 -9.15 4.52 -4.33
N LEU A 77 -9.69 4.99 -3.19
CA LEU A 77 -10.55 4.18 -2.31
C LEU A 77 -11.98 4.07 -2.83
N GLU A 78 -12.41 5.04 -3.64
CA GLU A 78 -13.79 5.21 -4.08
C GLU A 78 -14.08 4.54 -5.44
N GLU A 79 -13.05 4.29 -6.23
CA GLU A 79 -13.21 3.66 -7.53
C GLU A 79 -13.43 2.16 -7.39
N ASN A 80 -14.65 1.77 -7.68
CA ASN A 80 -15.16 0.43 -7.97
C ASN A 80 -14.33 -0.74 -7.37
N PRO A 81 -14.84 -1.44 -6.34
CA PRO A 81 -14.17 -2.62 -5.79
C PRO A 81 -13.98 -3.75 -6.81
N LYS A 82 -14.43 -3.57 -8.05
CA LYS A 82 -14.26 -4.47 -9.19
C LYS A 82 -13.14 -4.04 -10.15
N ALA A 83 -12.62 -2.82 -10.05
CA ALA A 83 -11.44 -2.44 -10.82
C ALA A 83 -10.23 -3.20 -10.26
N ASN A 84 -9.69 -4.10 -11.07
CA ASN A 84 -8.53 -4.90 -10.69
C ASN A 84 -7.33 -3.95 -10.50
N ALA A 85 -6.83 -3.79 -9.28
CA ALA A 85 -5.68 -2.92 -8.98
C ALA A 85 -4.46 -3.27 -9.84
N VAL A 86 -4.37 -4.53 -10.29
CA VAL A 86 -3.30 -4.99 -11.19
C VAL A 86 -3.47 -4.43 -12.61
N GLU A 87 -4.71 -4.24 -13.09
CA GLU A 87 -4.97 -3.60 -14.40
C GLU A 87 -4.61 -2.11 -14.35
N GLN A 88 -4.97 -1.43 -13.26
CA GLN A 88 -4.57 -0.03 -13.04
C GLN A 88 -3.06 0.11 -12.96
N PHE A 89 -2.36 -0.84 -12.30
CA PHE A 89 -0.90 -0.85 -12.24
C PHE A 89 -0.26 -0.76 -13.62
N THR A 90 -0.71 -1.55 -14.58
CA THR A 90 -0.11 -1.58 -15.92
C THR A 90 -0.20 -0.22 -16.61
N GLN A 91 -1.34 0.46 -16.48
CA GLN A 91 -1.55 1.78 -17.08
C GLN A 91 -0.67 2.84 -16.38
N GLU A 92 -0.72 2.90 -15.05
CA GLU A 92 0.05 3.86 -14.27
C GLU A 92 1.57 3.64 -14.40
N PHE A 93 2.02 2.38 -14.44
CA PHE A 93 3.43 2.05 -14.65
C PHE A 93 3.92 2.51 -16.04
N SER A 94 3.08 2.35 -17.06
CA SER A 94 3.40 2.86 -18.40
C SER A 94 3.52 4.39 -18.44
N LEU A 95 2.69 5.10 -17.64
CA LEU A 95 2.79 6.56 -17.50
C LEU A 95 4.07 6.98 -16.80
N LEU A 96 4.50 6.27 -15.75
CA LEU A 96 5.80 6.52 -15.11
C LEU A 96 6.95 6.32 -16.11
N GLY A 97 6.93 5.25 -16.89
CA GLY A 97 7.93 5.01 -17.95
C GLY A 97 7.97 6.14 -18.99
N LYS A 98 6.80 6.63 -19.42
CA LYS A 98 6.71 7.78 -20.33
C LYS A 98 7.25 9.07 -19.71
N GLN A 99 6.99 9.31 -18.42
CA GLN A 99 7.55 10.48 -17.73
C GLN A 99 9.09 10.45 -17.69
N LEU A 100 9.68 9.27 -17.42
CA LEU A 100 11.13 9.10 -17.50
C LEU A 100 11.64 9.40 -18.91
N GLN A 101 10.93 8.92 -19.93
CA GLN A 101 11.32 9.14 -21.32
C GLN A 101 11.23 10.60 -21.75
N ASN A 102 10.21 11.32 -21.28
CA ASN A 102 10.04 12.76 -21.56
C ASN A 102 11.14 13.61 -20.96
N GLN A 103 11.69 13.23 -19.79
CA GLN A 103 12.77 13.95 -19.14
C GLN A 103 14.16 13.58 -19.68
N LEU A 104 14.25 12.52 -20.50
CA LEU A 104 15.53 11.95 -20.93
C LEU A 104 16.40 12.94 -21.68
N VAL A 105 15.83 13.72 -22.60
CA VAL A 105 16.57 14.69 -23.43
C VAL A 105 17.24 15.74 -22.57
N ASP A 106 16.51 16.31 -21.61
CA ASP A 106 17.03 17.34 -20.71
C ASP A 106 18.16 16.81 -19.83
N LYS A 107 18.04 15.57 -19.36
CA LYS A 107 19.10 14.91 -18.58
C LYS A 107 20.36 14.63 -19.40
N LEU A 108 20.18 14.16 -20.64
CA LEU A 108 21.28 13.91 -21.54
C LEU A 108 22.02 15.20 -21.97
N GLN A 109 21.33 16.34 -22.04
CA GLN A 109 21.95 17.62 -22.34
C GLN A 109 22.83 18.14 -21.19
N ARG A 110 22.47 17.84 -19.95
CA ARG A 110 23.20 18.26 -18.76
C ARG A 110 24.41 17.39 -18.44
N GLU A 111 24.41 16.12 -18.90
CA GLU A 111 25.50 15.18 -18.60
C GLU A 111 26.55 15.19 -19.73
N GLN A 112 27.82 15.38 -19.36
CA GLN A 112 28.94 15.41 -20.29
C GLN A 112 29.73 14.11 -20.38
N GLY A 113 29.64 13.25 -19.36
CA GLY A 113 30.36 11.99 -19.28
C GLY A 113 29.74 10.90 -20.18
N GLY A 114 30.49 10.35 -21.14
CA GLY A 114 29.98 9.40 -22.12
C GLY A 114 29.35 8.15 -21.49
N ASN A 115 30.01 7.54 -20.49
CA ASN A 115 29.50 6.36 -19.82
C ASN A 115 28.23 6.66 -19.00
N ARG A 116 28.19 7.78 -18.30
CA ARG A 116 27.01 8.21 -17.54
C ARG A 116 25.84 8.49 -18.47
N ARG A 117 26.10 9.12 -19.63
CA ARG A 117 25.05 9.35 -20.65
C ARG A 117 24.42 8.06 -21.13
N ASN A 118 25.21 7.00 -21.35
CA ASN A 118 24.69 5.70 -21.75
C ASN A 118 23.79 5.10 -20.66
N LEU A 119 24.18 5.19 -19.39
CA LEU A 119 23.37 4.70 -18.27
C LEU A 119 22.06 5.49 -18.15
N ILE A 120 22.11 6.82 -18.24
CA ILE A 120 20.92 7.68 -18.26
C ILE A 120 20.00 7.31 -19.43
N TYR A 121 20.58 7.10 -20.63
CA TYR A 121 19.82 6.77 -21.83
C TYR A 121 19.08 5.45 -21.72
N THR A 122 19.72 4.42 -21.15
CA THR A 122 19.16 3.07 -21.04
C THR A 122 18.19 2.91 -19.88
N PHE A 123 18.27 3.75 -18.84
CA PHE A 123 17.47 3.59 -17.61
C PHE A 123 15.96 3.55 -17.85
N PRO A 124 15.30 4.44 -18.63
CA PRO A 124 13.85 4.36 -18.86
C PRO A 124 13.40 3.04 -19.49
N GLN A 125 14.23 2.46 -20.36
CA GLN A 125 13.95 1.18 -20.99
C GLN A 125 14.09 0.02 -19.99
N GLN A 126 15.14 0.04 -19.18
CA GLN A 126 15.32 -0.95 -18.10
C GLN A 126 14.20 -0.90 -17.09
N PHE A 127 13.80 0.29 -16.66
CA PHE A 127 12.64 0.47 -15.79
C PHE A 127 11.37 -0.09 -16.44
N SER A 128 11.10 0.25 -17.69
CA SER A 128 9.91 -0.25 -18.42
C SER A 128 9.89 -1.78 -18.54
N SER A 129 11.05 -2.42 -18.68
CA SER A 129 11.15 -3.89 -18.75
C SER A 129 10.76 -4.61 -17.45
N LEU A 130 10.75 -3.91 -16.31
CA LEU A 130 10.25 -4.47 -15.05
C LEU A 130 8.73 -4.62 -15.03
N GLY A 131 8.00 -3.94 -15.92
CA GLY A 131 6.55 -3.88 -15.89
C GLY A 131 5.89 -5.24 -15.95
N GLU A 132 6.30 -6.11 -16.88
CA GLU A 132 5.74 -7.45 -17.03
C GLU A 132 6.03 -8.34 -15.81
N LEU A 133 7.25 -8.27 -15.30
CA LEU A 133 7.66 -9.00 -14.12
C LEU A 133 6.87 -8.57 -12.88
N ALA A 134 6.79 -7.26 -12.65
CA ALA A 134 6.05 -6.69 -11.54
C ALA A 134 4.55 -7.01 -11.66
N GLN A 135 3.95 -6.89 -12.85
CA GLN A 135 2.56 -7.23 -13.09
C GLN A 135 2.26 -8.70 -12.79
N SER A 136 3.11 -9.62 -13.27
CA SER A 136 2.96 -11.05 -13.00
C SER A 136 3.02 -11.35 -11.49
N PHE A 137 3.99 -10.76 -10.81
CA PHE A 137 4.17 -10.91 -9.37
C PHE A 137 3.00 -10.33 -8.56
N LEU A 138 2.53 -9.13 -8.92
CA LEU A 138 1.37 -8.50 -8.30
C LEU A 138 0.09 -9.29 -8.53
N SER A 139 -0.09 -9.83 -9.73
CA SER A 139 -1.23 -10.69 -10.05
C SER A 139 -1.31 -11.89 -9.12
N GLU A 140 -0.19 -12.52 -8.82
CA GLU A 140 -0.12 -13.67 -7.93
C GLU A 140 -0.42 -13.31 -6.46
N ILE A 141 0.09 -12.15 -5.99
CA ILE A 141 -0.16 -11.67 -4.62
C ILE A 141 -1.63 -11.29 -4.42
N PHE A 142 -2.21 -10.54 -5.37
CA PHE A 142 -3.53 -9.91 -5.23
C PHE A 142 -4.64 -10.64 -5.98
N GLN A 143 -4.40 -11.88 -6.41
CA GLN A 143 -5.45 -12.76 -6.91
C GLN A 143 -6.58 -12.86 -5.90
N THR A 144 -7.80 -12.54 -6.33
CA THR A 144 -8.98 -12.69 -5.47
C THR A 144 -9.64 -14.03 -5.73
N THR A 145 -9.74 -14.86 -4.71
CA THR A 145 -10.60 -16.03 -4.72
C THR A 145 -11.93 -15.74 -4.04
N ARG A 146 -12.97 -16.53 -4.33
CA ARG A 146 -14.29 -16.33 -3.72
C ARG A 146 -14.31 -16.52 -2.19
N TYR A 147 -13.26 -17.09 -1.65
CA TYR A 147 -13.16 -17.48 -0.23
C TYR A 147 -12.21 -16.58 0.57
N GLU A 148 -11.47 -15.70 -0.09
CA GLU A 148 -10.51 -14.83 0.55
C GLU A 148 -11.03 -13.39 0.67
N HIS A 149 -10.56 -12.70 1.70
CA HIS A 149 -10.85 -11.27 1.85
C HIS A 149 -10.12 -10.48 0.77
N ALA A 150 -10.86 -9.64 0.05
CA ALA A 150 -10.26 -8.75 -0.92
C ALA A 150 -9.28 -7.80 -0.23
N THR A 151 -8.01 -7.87 -0.62
CA THR A 151 -6.95 -7.03 -0.10
C THR A 151 -7.12 -5.61 -0.63
N LEU A 152 -7.04 -4.61 0.25
CA LEU A 152 -7.06 -3.20 -0.12
C LEU A 152 -5.65 -2.75 -0.51
N LEU A 153 -5.26 -2.99 -1.77
CA LEU A 153 -4.03 -2.42 -2.31
C LEU A 153 -4.20 -0.91 -2.47
N ARG A 154 -3.44 -0.12 -1.69
CA ARG A 154 -3.55 1.33 -1.66
C ARG A 154 -2.56 2.03 -2.58
N GLY A 155 -1.40 1.44 -2.76
CA GLY A 155 -0.40 2.01 -3.67
C GLY A 155 0.81 1.11 -3.86
N ILE A 156 1.55 1.43 -4.93
CA ILE A 156 2.80 0.75 -5.30
C ILE A 156 3.85 1.82 -5.55
N TYR A 157 4.99 1.70 -4.88
CA TYR A 157 6.03 2.72 -4.87
C TYR A 157 7.40 2.13 -5.14
N PHE A 158 8.28 2.95 -5.72
CA PHE A 158 9.65 2.60 -6.03
C PHE A 158 10.57 3.45 -5.16
N THR A 159 11.42 2.80 -4.38
CA THR A 159 12.23 3.48 -3.38
C THR A 159 13.67 2.95 -3.38
N SER A 160 14.57 3.78 -2.92
CA SER A 160 15.93 3.36 -2.59
C SER A 160 16.37 4.00 -1.27
N ALA A 161 16.97 3.20 -0.40
CA ALA A 161 17.59 3.67 0.82
C ALA A 161 19.12 3.57 0.70
N ALA A 162 19.82 4.40 1.46
CA ALA A 162 21.26 4.30 1.55
C ALA A 162 21.67 2.91 2.03
N GLN A 163 22.52 2.24 1.28
CA GLN A 163 23.10 0.96 1.66
C GLN A 163 24.58 1.18 2.01
N GLU A 164 24.98 0.78 3.21
CA GLU A 164 26.37 0.68 3.59
C GLU A 164 26.87 -0.73 3.22
N GLY A 165 27.83 -0.83 2.28
CA GLY A 165 28.48 -2.08 1.92
C GLY A 165 27.84 -2.83 0.75
N SER A 166 28.67 -3.31 -0.12
CA SER A 166 28.38 -3.72 -1.48
C SER A 166 28.02 -5.20 -1.67
N PRO A 167 26.73 -5.56 -1.73
CA PRO A 167 26.26 -6.67 -2.55
C PRO A 167 26.16 -6.31 -4.05
N ILE A 168 26.37 -5.04 -4.38
CA ILE A 168 26.09 -4.39 -5.66
C ILE A 168 26.85 -5.02 -6.84
N ASP A 169 28.11 -5.43 -6.64
CA ASP A 169 28.94 -5.95 -7.74
C ASP A 169 28.41 -7.26 -8.33
N ARG A 170 27.78 -8.12 -7.56
CA ARG A 170 27.23 -9.39 -8.06
C ARG A 170 25.94 -9.19 -8.84
N ILE A 171 25.06 -8.31 -8.35
CA ILE A 171 23.75 -8.06 -8.94
C ILE A 171 23.91 -7.26 -10.23
N MET A 172 24.72 -6.20 -10.21
CA MET A 172 25.05 -5.44 -11.41
C MET A 172 25.75 -6.29 -12.46
N GLY A 173 26.59 -7.22 -12.04
CA GLY A 173 27.23 -8.18 -12.94
C GLY A 173 26.24 -9.13 -13.61
N SER A 174 25.20 -9.61 -12.91
CA SER A 174 24.19 -10.49 -13.48
C SER A 174 23.23 -9.73 -14.40
N LEU A 175 22.83 -8.52 -14.01
CA LEU A 175 22.02 -7.61 -14.83
C LEU A 175 22.79 -7.20 -16.10
N ALA A 176 24.06 -6.82 -15.99
CA ALA A 176 24.90 -6.49 -17.14
C ALA A 176 24.97 -7.64 -18.16
N ASN A 177 25.12 -8.89 -17.68
CA ASN A 177 25.11 -10.07 -18.54
C ASN A 177 23.73 -10.29 -19.22
N SER A 178 22.64 -10.05 -18.51
CA SER A 178 21.27 -10.21 -19.03
C SER A 178 20.92 -9.16 -20.08
N PHE A 179 21.48 -7.95 -19.95
CA PHE A 179 21.22 -6.83 -20.87
C PHE A 179 22.37 -6.57 -21.87
N GLY A 180 23.37 -7.45 -21.93
CA GLY A 180 24.49 -7.33 -22.87
C GLY A 180 25.41 -6.14 -22.60
N LEU A 181 25.41 -5.60 -21.37
CA LEU A 181 26.29 -4.50 -20.98
C LEU A 181 27.68 -5.03 -20.60
N ASP A 182 28.72 -4.40 -21.12
CA ASP A 182 30.09 -4.81 -20.87
C ASP A 182 30.51 -4.55 -19.42
N ARG A 183 30.96 -5.58 -18.70
CA ARG A 183 31.33 -5.54 -17.27
C ARG A 183 32.38 -4.49 -16.92
N GLN A 184 33.21 -4.12 -17.87
CA GLN A 184 34.34 -3.20 -17.64
C GLN A 184 33.92 -1.72 -17.47
N ASN A 185 32.70 -1.37 -17.85
CA ASN A 185 32.21 0.02 -17.83
C ASN A 185 31.26 0.36 -16.69
N LEU A 186 30.87 -0.61 -15.85
CA LEU A 186 30.09 -0.38 -14.66
C LEU A 186 31.01 0.06 -13.51
N ALA A 187 31.57 1.24 -13.63
CA ALA A 187 32.18 1.91 -12.48
C ALA A 187 31.06 2.16 -11.49
N THR A 188 31.05 1.40 -10.41
CA THR A 188 30.12 1.54 -9.30
C THR A 188 30.24 2.93 -8.72
N THR A 189 29.32 3.81 -9.10
CA THR A 189 29.10 5.04 -8.35
C THR A 189 28.47 4.60 -7.04
N ALA A 190 29.29 4.39 -6.02
CA ALA A 190 28.83 4.02 -4.69
C ALA A 190 27.76 5.03 -4.28
N ASN A 191 26.58 4.56 -3.94
CA ASN A 191 25.51 5.40 -3.42
C ASN A 191 26.01 6.03 -2.12
N GLN A 192 26.39 7.31 -2.16
CA GLN A 192 27.01 8.05 -1.05
C GLN A 192 26.00 8.32 0.07
N GLY A 193 25.28 7.29 0.56
CA GLY A 193 24.32 7.42 1.65
C GLY A 193 23.04 8.21 1.28
N LYS A 194 22.75 8.39 -0.01
CA LYS A 194 21.55 9.10 -0.46
C LYS A 194 20.34 8.16 -0.49
N SER A 195 19.23 8.58 0.11
CA SER A 195 17.93 7.91 -0.03
C SER A 195 17.07 8.60 -1.10
N PHE A 196 16.27 7.81 -1.83
CA PHE A 196 15.38 8.30 -2.88
C PHE A 196 13.96 7.82 -2.63
N PHE A 197 13.01 8.74 -2.71
CA PHE A 197 11.57 8.51 -2.78
C PHE A 197 10.94 7.79 -1.57
N ILE A 198 11.54 7.92 -0.37
CA ILE A 198 11.05 7.23 0.83
C ILE A 198 10.48 8.20 1.88
N ASN A 199 11.07 9.40 2.07
CA ASN A 199 10.73 10.26 3.20
C ASN A 199 9.27 10.73 3.16
N ARG A 200 8.84 11.39 2.08
CA ARG A 200 7.46 11.85 1.94
C ARG A 200 6.48 10.70 1.72
N LEU A 201 6.93 9.58 1.17
CA LEU A 201 6.10 8.38 1.10
C LEU A 201 5.65 7.91 2.49
N LEU A 202 6.58 7.86 3.44
CA LEU A 202 6.24 7.46 4.81
C LEU A 202 5.41 8.52 5.53
N SER A 203 5.84 9.81 5.50
CA SER A 203 5.18 10.89 6.25
C SER A 203 3.82 11.28 5.67
N ASP A 204 3.78 11.53 4.37
CA ASP A 204 2.65 12.22 3.73
C ASP A 204 1.62 11.25 3.13
N VAL A 205 2.02 9.99 2.87
CA VAL A 205 1.11 8.97 2.33
C VAL A 205 0.80 7.92 3.38
N ILE A 206 1.78 7.14 3.82
CA ILE A 206 1.52 5.94 4.62
C ILE A 206 1.06 6.29 6.04
N PHE A 207 1.75 7.20 6.72
CA PHE A 207 1.38 7.59 8.08
C PHE A 207 0.20 8.56 8.11
N ALA A 208 0.03 9.39 7.09
CA ALA A 208 -1.15 10.25 6.98
C ALA A 208 -2.45 9.44 6.85
N GLU A 209 -2.38 8.29 6.21
CA GLU A 209 -3.52 7.39 5.99
C GLU A 209 -3.72 6.35 7.12
N HIS A 210 -3.12 6.53 8.31
CA HIS A 210 -3.24 5.58 9.43
C HIS A 210 -4.70 5.29 9.83
N GLY A 211 -5.62 6.23 9.65
CA GLY A 211 -7.05 6.08 9.91
C GLY A 211 -7.80 5.14 8.94
N LEU A 212 -7.19 4.76 7.81
CA LEU A 212 -7.80 3.82 6.85
C LEU A 212 -7.80 2.36 7.35
N ALA A 213 -7.02 2.04 8.36
CA ALA A 213 -7.09 0.77 9.06
C ALA A 213 -8.36 0.74 9.93
N GLY A 214 -9.52 0.73 9.28
CA GLY A 214 -10.82 0.77 9.94
C GLY A 214 -11.28 -0.61 10.38
N ALA A 215 -12.02 -0.62 11.47
CA ALA A 215 -12.80 -1.78 11.89
C ALA A 215 -13.73 -2.22 10.74
N ASN A 216 -13.95 -3.51 10.63
CA ASN A 216 -14.85 -4.09 9.65
C ASN A 216 -16.22 -3.38 9.70
N LEU A 217 -16.59 -2.63 8.67
CA LEU A 217 -17.84 -1.85 8.58
C LEU A 217 -19.08 -2.70 8.93
N LYS A 218 -19.00 -4.03 8.68
CA LYS A 218 -20.06 -4.97 9.08
C LYS A 218 -20.10 -5.17 10.60
N LEU A 219 -18.97 -5.16 11.28
CA LEU A 219 -18.89 -5.26 12.74
C LEU A 219 -19.28 -3.94 13.40
N GLU A 220 -18.89 -2.80 12.86
CA GLU A 220 -19.34 -1.49 13.33
C GLU A 220 -20.84 -1.31 13.16
N ASN A 221 -21.40 -1.66 12.01
CA ASN A 221 -22.83 -1.66 11.79
C ASN A 221 -23.57 -2.63 12.74
N LYS A 222 -23.01 -3.83 12.98
CA LYS A 222 -23.60 -4.79 13.93
C LYS A 222 -23.54 -4.28 15.38
N ARG A 223 -22.43 -3.64 15.78
CA ARG A 223 -22.31 -2.98 17.09
C ARG A 223 -23.26 -1.80 17.22
N ALA A 224 -23.35 -0.94 16.20
CA ALA A 224 -24.28 0.18 16.18
C ALA A 224 -25.75 -0.30 16.24
N TRP A 225 -26.10 -1.38 15.56
CA TRP A 225 -27.41 -2.02 15.63
C TRP A 225 -27.71 -2.58 17.04
N LEU A 226 -26.74 -3.28 17.64
CA LEU A 226 -26.85 -3.79 19.00
C LEU A 226 -27.00 -2.66 20.03
N GLN A 227 -26.23 -1.58 19.89
CA GLN A 227 -26.36 -0.40 20.75
C GLN A 227 -27.73 0.26 20.61
N ARG A 228 -28.22 0.49 19.38
CA ARG A 228 -29.55 1.04 19.13
C ARG A 228 -30.66 0.13 19.71
N GLY A 229 -30.52 -1.18 19.53
CA GLY A 229 -31.44 -2.15 20.11
C GLY A 229 -31.46 -2.12 21.64
N ALA A 230 -30.31 -1.99 22.27
CA ALA A 230 -30.18 -1.87 23.72
C ALA A 230 -30.84 -0.57 24.24
N PHE A 231 -30.64 0.57 23.57
CA PHE A 231 -31.31 1.82 23.94
C PHE A 231 -32.82 1.74 23.80
N ILE A 232 -33.33 1.13 22.73
CA ILE A 232 -34.80 0.92 22.54
C ILE A 232 -35.34 0.00 23.63
N ALA A 233 -34.65 -1.07 23.99
CA ALA A 233 -35.05 -1.98 25.06
C ALA A 233 -35.11 -1.30 26.42
N ILE A 234 -34.10 -0.47 26.75
CA ILE A 234 -34.07 0.33 27.98
C ILE A 234 -35.23 1.33 28.01
N ALA A 235 -35.50 2.04 26.91
CA ALA A 235 -36.61 2.98 26.80
C ALA A 235 -37.95 2.28 26.96
N ALA A 236 -38.18 1.13 26.34
CA ALA A 236 -39.39 0.34 26.48
C ALA A 236 -39.59 -0.15 27.92
N LEU A 237 -38.51 -0.65 28.57
CA LEU A 237 -38.56 -1.06 29.98
C LEU A 237 -38.90 0.10 30.91
N SER A 238 -38.30 1.27 30.66
CA SER A 238 -38.59 2.48 31.45
C SER A 238 -40.03 2.94 31.30
N LEU A 239 -40.61 2.89 30.10
CA LEU A 239 -42.03 3.19 29.86
C LEU A 239 -42.94 2.18 30.55
N LEU A 240 -42.58 0.90 30.55
CA LEU A 240 -43.34 -0.15 31.20
C LEU A 240 -43.36 0.06 32.74
N VAL A 241 -42.21 0.33 33.33
CA VAL A 241 -42.12 0.66 34.78
C VAL A 241 -42.93 1.92 35.11
N ALA A 242 -42.82 2.97 34.31
CA ALA A 242 -43.59 4.19 34.49
C ALA A 242 -45.12 3.94 34.38
N SER A 243 -45.53 3.10 33.42
CA SER A 243 -46.95 2.72 33.27
C SER A 243 -47.49 1.94 34.45
N VAL A 244 -46.73 0.98 34.96
CA VAL A 244 -47.08 0.22 36.18
C VAL A 244 -47.17 1.16 37.39
N TRP A 245 -46.26 2.09 37.51
CA TRP A 245 -46.24 3.08 38.58
C TRP A 245 -47.47 4.01 38.53
N LEU A 246 -47.83 4.48 37.31
CA LEU A 246 -49.00 5.31 37.07
C LEU A 246 -50.28 4.56 37.40
N TYR A 247 -50.40 3.30 36.99
CA TYR A 247 -51.52 2.42 37.31
C TYR A 247 -51.64 2.22 38.81
N SER A 248 -50.56 1.92 39.51
CA SER A 248 -50.55 1.77 40.97
C SER A 248 -50.96 3.08 41.68
N TYR A 249 -50.43 4.22 41.19
CA TYR A 249 -50.77 5.54 41.73
C TYR A 249 -52.25 5.89 41.59
N THR A 250 -52.81 5.68 40.40
CA THR A 250 -54.26 5.98 40.16
C THR A 250 -55.18 5.07 40.97
N GLY A 251 -54.83 3.76 41.09
CA GLY A 251 -55.58 2.83 41.92
C GLY A 251 -55.52 3.19 43.41
N ASN A 252 -54.37 3.57 43.90
CA ASN A 252 -54.19 3.97 45.29
C ASN A 252 -54.89 5.29 45.61
N LYS A 253 -54.91 6.25 44.67
CA LYS A 253 -55.65 7.51 44.79
C LYS A 253 -57.13 7.29 44.82
N ALA A 254 -57.70 6.43 43.99
CA ALA A 254 -59.11 6.05 43.98
C ALA A 254 -59.53 5.43 45.30
N TYR A 255 -58.76 4.49 45.82
CA TYR A 255 -58.99 3.83 47.11
C TYR A 255 -58.99 4.81 48.28
N ILE A 256 -58.04 5.76 48.35
CA ILE A 256 -57.99 6.81 49.35
C ILE A 256 -59.25 7.74 49.31
N GLN A 257 -59.72 8.06 48.09
CA GLN A 257 -60.91 8.88 47.92
C GLN A 257 -62.20 8.15 48.36
N GLU A 258 -62.27 6.85 48.12
CA GLU A 258 -63.45 6.05 48.54
C GLU A 258 -63.51 5.94 50.07
N VAL A 259 -62.35 5.66 50.73
CA VAL A 259 -62.27 5.63 52.18
C VAL A 259 -62.60 7.01 52.85
N ALA A 260 -62.20 8.11 52.20
CA ALA A 260 -62.44 9.46 52.68
C ALA A 260 -63.95 9.91 52.54
N GLN A 261 -64.72 9.23 51.70
CA GLN A 261 -66.16 9.50 51.56
C GLN A 261 -67.01 8.66 52.50
N GLU A 262 -66.49 7.55 53.05
CA GLU A 262 -67.22 6.69 54.01
C GLU A 262 -66.93 7.06 55.49
N ALA A 263 -65.91 7.91 55.73
CA ALA A 263 -65.60 8.43 57.07
C ALA A 263 -66.25 9.78 57.34
#